data_a490fd9c4771de40f4b4e01ce0f4645c
#
_entry.id   a490fd9c4771de40f4b4e01ce0f4645c
#
_cell.length_a   1.000
_cell.length_b   1.000
_cell.length_c   1.000
_cell.angle_alpha   90.00
_cell.angle_beta   90.00
_cell.angle_gamma   90.00
#
_symmetry.space_group_name_H-M   'P 1'
#
loop_
_entity.id
_entity.type
_entity.pdbx_description
1 polymer ?
#
loop_
_entity_poly.entity_id
_entity_poly.type
_entity_poly.pdbx_seq_one_letter_code
_entity_poly.pdbx_strand_id
1 'polypeptide(L)'
;VSPEVAGALSHGMSKDIIDGTASASARNNGWSAQTAAKTGTTESHHSTAFLGFTQTMAAAPYIYNDGTQSTPLCTQPVRQCQYGTLFGGNEAADTWFQAAAGVPGAAAGGLPPASPAHVRGTKRAALDAVVGQYSSAAKSQLEAQGYVVTLNTVYGAGAPAGTVVSAIQDGPNTTVTLNISDGAGAPSAS
;
A
#
# COMPACT_ATOMS: atom_id res chain seq x y z
N VAL A 1 8.73 -15.67 -10.33
CA VAL A 1 8.77 -14.52 -9.39
C VAL A 1 9.17 -15.06 -8.02
N SER A 2 10.14 -14.41 -7.35
CA SER A 2 10.52 -14.86 -5.99
C SER A 2 9.38 -14.59 -4.99
N PRO A 3 9.33 -15.33 -3.86
CA PRO A 3 8.33 -15.11 -2.82
C PRO A 3 8.31 -13.68 -2.28
N GLU A 4 9.48 -13.04 -2.17
CA GLU A 4 9.61 -11.66 -1.69
C GLU A 4 8.98 -10.66 -2.65
N VAL A 5 9.19 -10.86 -3.96
CA VAL A 5 8.57 -10.01 -5.00
C VAL A 5 7.06 -10.26 -5.06
N ALA A 6 6.63 -11.52 -4.96
CA ALA A 6 5.20 -11.85 -4.91
C ALA A 6 4.52 -11.20 -3.69
N GLY A 7 5.16 -11.25 -2.52
CA GLY A 7 4.68 -10.57 -1.32
C GLY A 7 4.58 -9.06 -1.49
N ALA A 8 5.59 -8.42 -2.06
CA ALA A 8 5.59 -6.98 -2.32
C ALA A 8 4.48 -6.55 -3.29
N LEU A 9 4.31 -7.30 -4.38
CA LEU A 9 3.22 -7.06 -5.35
C LEU A 9 1.85 -7.23 -4.70
N SER A 10 1.64 -8.33 -3.97
CA SER A 10 0.37 -8.60 -3.26
C SER A 10 0.06 -7.50 -2.24
N HIS A 11 1.07 -7.01 -1.51
CA HIS A 11 0.91 -5.89 -0.59
C HIS A 11 0.50 -4.60 -1.31
N GLY A 12 1.18 -4.24 -2.40
CA GLY A 12 0.80 -3.07 -3.21
C GLY A 12 -0.62 -3.19 -3.77
N MET A 13 -0.97 -4.34 -4.33
CA MET A 13 -2.29 -4.61 -4.88
C MET A 13 -3.39 -4.68 -3.82
N SER A 14 -3.09 -5.05 -2.57
CA SER A 14 -4.09 -5.06 -1.49
C SER A 14 -4.61 -3.66 -1.14
N LYS A 15 -3.87 -2.62 -1.49
CA LYS A 15 -4.29 -1.22 -1.28
C LYS A 15 -5.52 -0.86 -2.11
N ASP A 16 -5.77 -1.52 -3.23
CA ASP A 16 -6.93 -1.24 -4.07
C ASP A 16 -8.26 -1.42 -3.32
N ILE A 17 -8.35 -2.43 -2.44
CA ILE A 17 -9.55 -2.70 -1.63
C ILE A 17 -9.55 -2.02 -0.25
N ILE A 18 -8.41 -1.54 0.23
CA ILE A 18 -8.30 -0.90 1.56
C ILE A 18 -8.63 0.58 1.47
N ASP A 19 -7.93 1.29 0.64
CA ASP A 19 -7.98 2.75 0.46
C ASP A 19 -7.97 3.21 -1.01
N GLY A 20 -7.91 2.25 -1.95
CA GLY A 20 -7.93 2.49 -3.39
C GLY A 20 -9.32 2.50 -4.01
N THR A 21 -9.35 2.31 -5.34
CA THR A 21 -10.53 2.48 -6.19
C THR A 21 -11.70 1.55 -5.83
N ALA A 22 -11.41 0.32 -5.39
CA ALA A 22 -12.42 -0.67 -5.02
C ALA A 22 -12.78 -0.68 -3.52
N SER A 23 -12.23 0.23 -2.73
CA SER A 23 -12.43 0.24 -1.27
C SER A 23 -13.89 0.44 -0.85
N ALA A 24 -14.66 1.24 -1.60
CA ALA A 24 -16.09 1.43 -1.35
C ALA A 24 -16.89 0.14 -1.62
N SER A 25 -16.63 -0.53 -2.75
CA SER A 25 -17.25 -1.82 -3.09
C SER A 25 -16.94 -2.90 -2.07
N ALA A 26 -15.69 -3.02 -1.63
CA ALA A 26 -15.31 -3.98 -0.59
C ALA A 26 -16.11 -3.77 0.70
N ARG A 27 -16.19 -2.52 1.17
CA ARG A 27 -16.97 -2.18 2.39
C ARG A 27 -18.47 -2.43 2.21
N ASN A 28 -19.06 -2.02 1.09
CA ASN A 28 -20.47 -2.17 0.82
C ASN A 28 -20.91 -3.65 0.74
N ASN A 29 -20.01 -4.53 0.28
CA ASN A 29 -20.22 -5.98 0.25
C ASN A 29 -19.79 -6.69 1.55
N GLY A 30 -19.37 -5.96 2.59
CA GLY A 30 -18.93 -6.55 3.86
C GLY A 30 -17.68 -7.42 3.74
N TRP A 31 -16.86 -7.22 2.70
CA TRP A 31 -15.66 -8.02 2.46
C TRP A 31 -14.50 -7.55 3.32
N SER A 32 -13.98 -8.45 4.15
CA SER A 32 -12.90 -8.16 5.10
C SER A 32 -11.66 -9.05 4.93
N ALA A 33 -11.71 -10.04 4.02
CA ALA A 33 -10.59 -10.93 3.79
C ALA A 33 -9.43 -10.23 3.06
N GLN A 34 -8.21 -10.65 3.35
CA GLN A 34 -7.04 -10.16 2.64
C GLN A 34 -7.14 -10.51 1.15
N THR A 35 -7.17 -9.49 0.33
CA THR A 35 -7.32 -9.61 -1.12
C THR A 35 -6.36 -8.64 -1.80
N ALA A 36 -5.67 -9.12 -2.80
CA ALA A 36 -4.92 -8.28 -3.71
C ALA A 36 -5.73 -8.09 -4.99
N ALA A 37 -5.83 -6.86 -5.47
CA ALA A 37 -6.67 -6.55 -6.61
C ALA A 37 -6.12 -5.43 -7.49
N LYS A 38 -6.66 -5.36 -8.71
CA LYS A 38 -6.43 -4.27 -9.65
C LYS A 38 -7.69 -3.98 -10.44
N THR A 39 -8.11 -2.72 -10.39
CA THR A 39 -9.19 -2.21 -11.23
C THR A 39 -8.68 -1.83 -12.61
N GLY A 40 -9.54 -1.94 -13.62
CA GLY A 40 -9.31 -1.47 -14.98
C GLY A 40 -10.55 -0.78 -15.52
N THR A 41 -10.36 0.32 -16.26
CA THR A 41 -11.41 1.03 -16.97
C THR A 41 -10.81 1.55 -18.28
N THR A 42 -11.47 1.29 -19.40
CA THR A 42 -11.00 1.81 -20.69
C THR A 42 -11.40 3.28 -20.87
N GLU A 43 -10.76 3.94 -21.81
CA GLU A 43 -11.15 5.29 -22.25
C GLU A 43 -12.66 5.36 -22.50
N SER A 44 -13.28 6.44 -22.08
CA SER A 44 -14.72 6.68 -22.21
C SER A 44 -15.61 5.57 -21.63
N HIS A 45 -15.10 4.76 -20.70
CA HIS A 45 -15.86 3.71 -19.98
C HIS A 45 -16.51 2.65 -20.89
N HIS A 46 -15.86 2.28 -21.99
CA HIS A 46 -16.39 1.26 -22.91
C HIS A 46 -16.29 -0.16 -22.35
N SER A 47 -15.37 -0.39 -21.45
CA SER A 47 -15.29 -1.64 -20.70
C SER A 47 -14.63 -1.41 -19.34
N THR A 48 -14.86 -2.35 -18.43
CA THR A 48 -14.27 -2.32 -17.12
C THR A 48 -13.98 -3.72 -16.61
N ALA A 49 -12.97 -3.83 -15.75
CA ALA A 49 -12.56 -5.07 -15.14
C ALA A 49 -12.17 -4.87 -13.67
N PHE A 50 -12.29 -5.93 -12.91
CA PHE A 50 -11.69 -6.06 -11.60
C PHE A 50 -11.01 -7.42 -11.52
N LEU A 51 -9.69 -7.42 -11.37
CA LEU A 51 -8.92 -8.64 -11.14
C LEU A 51 -8.62 -8.72 -9.65
N GLY A 52 -9.07 -9.78 -9.00
CA GLY A 52 -8.83 -9.97 -7.57
C GLY A 52 -8.41 -11.39 -7.26
N PHE A 53 -7.55 -11.54 -6.26
CA PHE A 53 -7.18 -12.84 -5.74
C PHE A 53 -7.02 -12.82 -4.21
N THR A 54 -7.36 -13.94 -3.61
CA THR A 54 -7.06 -14.29 -2.21
C THR A 54 -6.01 -15.40 -2.19
N GLN A 55 -5.76 -16.03 -1.05
CA GLN A 55 -4.88 -17.19 -1.00
C GLN A 55 -5.43 -18.39 -1.79
N THR A 56 -6.75 -18.51 -1.90
CA THR A 56 -7.44 -19.71 -2.40
C THR A 56 -8.22 -19.50 -3.68
N MET A 57 -8.44 -18.27 -4.11
CA MET A 57 -9.26 -17.92 -5.26
C MET A 57 -8.65 -16.79 -6.07
N ALA A 58 -8.77 -16.87 -7.39
CA ALA A 58 -8.53 -15.77 -8.30
C ALA A 58 -9.68 -15.67 -9.31
N ALA A 59 -10.18 -14.47 -9.56
CA ALA A 59 -11.24 -14.20 -10.52
C ALA A 59 -11.08 -12.83 -11.16
N ALA A 60 -11.64 -12.66 -12.35
CA ALA A 60 -11.56 -11.43 -13.12
C ALA A 60 -12.88 -11.11 -13.84
N PRO A 61 -13.90 -10.55 -13.17
CA PRO A 61 -15.04 -9.99 -13.86
C PRO A 61 -14.64 -8.96 -14.89
N TYR A 62 -15.19 -9.08 -16.08
CA TYR A 62 -14.98 -8.14 -17.18
C TYR A 62 -16.34 -7.77 -17.77
N ILE A 63 -16.65 -6.48 -17.81
CA ILE A 63 -17.90 -5.93 -18.29
C ILE A 63 -17.61 -5.11 -19.54
N TYR A 64 -18.28 -5.42 -20.62
CA TYR A 64 -18.09 -4.75 -21.91
C TYR A 64 -19.39 -4.79 -22.72
N ASN A 65 -19.46 -3.98 -23.76
CA ASN A 65 -20.53 -4.00 -24.74
C ASN A 65 -20.11 -4.92 -25.91
N ASP A 66 -20.90 -5.96 -26.18
CA ASP A 66 -20.68 -6.93 -27.26
C ASP A 66 -21.35 -6.55 -28.59
N GLY A 67 -21.93 -5.35 -28.67
CA GLY A 67 -22.51 -4.82 -29.91
C GLY A 67 -21.47 -4.52 -30.99
N THR A 68 -21.94 -4.31 -32.21
CA THR A 68 -21.10 -3.96 -33.38
C THR A 68 -20.38 -2.61 -33.26
N GLN A 69 -20.87 -1.76 -32.38
CA GLN A 69 -20.25 -0.47 -32.04
C GLN A 69 -19.96 -0.43 -30.55
N SER A 70 -18.72 -0.09 -30.22
CA SER A 70 -18.33 0.12 -28.83
C SER A 70 -18.93 1.43 -28.34
N THR A 71 -19.71 1.39 -27.26
CA THR A 71 -20.37 2.56 -26.66
C THR A 71 -20.01 2.66 -25.17
N PRO A 72 -19.98 3.87 -24.59
CA PRO A 72 -19.79 4.06 -23.16
C PRO A 72 -20.85 3.31 -22.33
N LEU A 73 -20.44 2.78 -21.19
CA LEU A 73 -21.29 2.04 -20.27
C LEU A 73 -21.58 2.84 -19.01
N CYS A 74 -22.82 2.70 -18.52
CA CYS A 74 -23.30 3.30 -17.28
C CYS A 74 -23.64 2.26 -16.23
N THR A 75 -23.57 2.67 -14.96
CA THR A 75 -24.00 1.88 -13.79
C THR A 75 -25.52 1.82 -13.64
N GLN A 76 -26.27 2.66 -14.35
CA GLN A 76 -27.73 2.71 -14.30
C GLN A 76 -28.38 1.62 -15.17
N PRO A 77 -29.67 1.32 -14.98
CA PRO A 77 -30.37 0.26 -15.72
C PRO A 77 -30.31 0.35 -17.25
N VAL A 78 -30.20 1.56 -17.81
CA VAL A 78 -29.83 1.74 -19.22
C VAL A 78 -28.33 1.69 -19.33
N ARG A 79 -27.77 0.59 -19.77
CA ARG A 79 -26.34 0.32 -19.77
C ARG A 79 -25.52 1.17 -20.75
N GLN A 80 -26.13 1.70 -21.78
CA GLN A 80 -25.47 2.55 -22.78
C GLN A 80 -25.84 4.01 -22.54
N CYS A 81 -24.87 4.90 -22.60
CA CYS A 81 -25.05 6.31 -22.35
C CYS A 81 -23.99 7.14 -23.08
N GLN A 82 -24.28 8.43 -23.26
CA GLN A 82 -23.38 9.36 -23.94
C GLN A 82 -22.05 9.54 -23.17
N TYR A 83 -22.13 9.57 -21.83
CA TYR A 83 -20.98 9.70 -20.94
C TYR A 83 -20.97 8.52 -19.99
N GLY A 84 -19.95 7.66 -20.10
CA GLY A 84 -19.84 6.48 -19.27
C GLY A 84 -19.62 6.80 -17.79
N THR A 85 -20.19 5.97 -16.93
CA THR A 85 -20.02 6.06 -15.45
C THR A 85 -19.58 4.75 -14.83
N LEU A 86 -19.35 3.71 -15.65
CA LEU A 86 -18.93 2.40 -15.17
C LEU A 86 -17.43 2.36 -14.94
N PHE A 87 -17.00 2.01 -13.72
CA PHE A 87 -15.61 1.89 -13.33
C PHE A 87 -15.32 0.50 -12.78
N GLY A 88 -14.06 0.05 -12.89
CA GLY A 88 -13.63 -1.23 -12.34
C GLY A 88 -13.80 -1.37 -10.83
N GLY A 89 -13.77 -0.26 -10.11
CA GLY A 89 -13.94 -0.21 -8.66
C GLY A 89 -15.39 -0.18 -8.18
N ASN A 90 -16.37 -0.15 -9.07
CA ASN A 90 -17.80 -0.27 -8.72
C ASN A 90 -18.37 -1.62 -9.18
N GLU A 91 -19.15 -1.68 -10.23
CA GLU A 91 -19.93 -2.88 -10.58
C GLU A 91 -19.06 -4.13 -10.87
N ALA A 92 -17.88 -3.97 -11.50
CA ALA A 92 -16.99 -5.11 -11.69
C ALA A 92 -16.42 -5.62 -10.34
N ALA A 93 -16.06 -4.71 -9.44
CA ALA A 93 -15.62 -5.06 -8.09
C ALA A 93 -16.77 -5.67 -7.27
N ASP A 94 -17.99 -5.09 -7.32
CA ASP A 94 -19.17 -5.63 -6.65
C ASP A 94 -19.47 -7.05 -7.13
N THR A 95 -19.39 -7.30 -8.43
CA THR A 95 -19.58 -8.63 -9.02
C THR A 95 -18.56 -9.63 -8.44
N TRP A 96 -17.31 -9.21 -8.32
CA TRP A 96 -16.26 -10.05 -7.75
C TRP A 96 -16.53 -10.38 -6.28
N PHE A 97 -16.83 -9.36 -5.45
CA PHE A 97 -17.05 -9.57 -4.02
C PHE A 97 -18.28 -10.44 -3.75
N GLN A 98 -19.38 -10.23 -4.48
CA GLN A 98 -20.59 -11.05 -4.35
C GLN A 98 -20.34 -12.50 -4.78
N ALA A 99 -19.63 -12.72 -5.90
CA ALA A 99 -19.26 -14.05 -6.33
C ALA A 99 -18.34 -14.75 -5.32
N ALA A 100 -17.30 -14.03 -4.84
CA ALA A 100 -16.36 -14.54 -3.86
C ALA A 100 -17.02 -14.92 -2.53
N ALA A 101 -18.00 -14.14 -2.07
CA ALA A 101 -18.76 -14.44 -0.85
C ALA A 101 -19.54 -15.76 -0.96
N GLY A 102 -19.92 -16.17 -2.18
CA GLY A 102 -20.59 -17.46 -2.44
C GLY A 102 -19.65 -18.66 -2.57
N VAL A 103 -18.32 -18.44 -2.64
CA VAL A 103 -17.35 -19.53 -2.80
C VAL A 103 -16.81 -19.99 -1.44
N PRO A 104 -17.05 -21.25 -1.02
CA PRO A 104 -16.52 -21.76 0.24
C PRO A 104 -14.99 -21.63 0.31
N GLY A 105 -14.48 -21.02 1.36
CA GLY A 105 -13.06 -20.85 1.57
C GLY A 105 -12.40 -19.69 0.80
N ALA A 106 -13.13 -18.92 -0.02
CA ALA A 106 -12.55 -17.79 -0.75
C ALA A 106 -11.94 -16.73 0.17
N ALA A 107 -12.50 -16.55 1.36
CA ALA A 107 -11.98 -15.62 2.38
C ALA A 107 -10.93 -16.26 3.32
N ALA A 108 -10.56 -17.51 3.10
CA ALA A 108 -9.62 -18.21 3.99
C ALA A 108 -8.17 -17.85 3.70
N GLY A 109 -7.37 -17.81 4.77
CA GLY A 109 -5.92 -17.58 4.70
C GLY A 109 -5.53 -16.12 4.53
N GLY A 110 -4.29 -15.90 4.14
CA GLY A 110 -3.70 -14.58 3.98
C GLY A 110 -2.85 -14.46 2.71
N LEU A 111 -2.60 -13.24 2.29
CA LEU A 111 -1.69 -12.96 1.18
C LEU A 111 -0.23 -13.25 1.60
N PRO A 112 0.66 -13.54 0.65
CA PRO A 112 2.08 -13.67 0.93
C PRO A 112 2.61 -12.42 1.65
N PRO A 113 3.39 -12.58 2.75
CA PRO A 113 3.91 -11.44 3.48
C PRO A 113 4.92 -10.66 2.63
N ALA A 114 4.81 -9.35 2.66
CA ALA A 114 5.81 -8.46 2.05
C ALA A 114 6.94 -8.18 3.04
N SER A 115 8.18 -8.25 2.58
CA SER A 115 9.30 -7.82 3.42
C SER A 115 9.30 -6.29 3.58
N PRO A 116 9.69 -5.77 4.77
CA PRO A 116 9.80 -4.32 4.99
C PRO A 116 10.71 -3.63 3.98
N ALA A 117 11.78 -4.29 3.54
CA ALA A 117 12.72 -3.76 2.55
C ALA A 117 12.05 -3.50 1.18
N HIS A 118 11.13 -4.38 0.74
CA HIS A 118 10.40 -4.20 -0.51
C HIS A 118 9.25 -3.19 -0.40
N VAL A 119 8.61 -3.11 0.77
CA VAL A 119 7.49 -2.16 0.99
C VAL A 119 7.97 -0.74 1.21
N ARG A 120 9.05 -0.58 1.98
CA ARG A 120 9.59 0.74 2.36
C ARG A 120 10.84 1.14 1.59
N GLY A 121 11.42 0.20 0.83
CA GLY A 121 12.73 0.32 0.23
C GLY A 121 13.88 0.07 1.24
N THR A 122 15.01 -0.38 0.73
CA THR A 122 16.19 -0.66 1.57
C THR A 122 16.73 0.59 2.27
N LYS A 123 16.70 1.73 1.59
CA LYS A 123 17.13 3.03 2.16
C LYS A 123 16.24 3.42 3.35
N ARG A 124 14.94 3.35 3.21
CA ARG A 124 14.03 3.70 4.32
C ARG A 124 14.15 2.74 5.49
N ALA A 125 14.29 1.44 5.24
CA ALA A 125 14.51 0.45 6.30
C ALA A 125 15.80 0.72 7.09
N ALA A 126 16.87 1.16 6.41
CA ALA A 126 18.12 1.56 7.07
C ALA A 126 17.95 2.79 7.99
N LEU A 127 17.16 3.77 7.56
CA LEU A 127 16.85 4.95 8.37
C LEU A 127 15.95 4.62 9.57
N ASP A 128 14.95 3.79 9.38
CA ASP A 128 14.06 3.35 10.46
C ASP A 128 14.83 2.52 11.51
N ALA A 129 15.83 1.74 11.09
CA ALA A 129 16.63 0.88 11.97
C ALA A 129 17.54 1.66 12.94
N VAL A 130 17.84 2.92 12.65
CA VAL A 130 18.69 3.74 13.53
C VAL A 130 17.90 4.59 14.51
N VAL A 131 16.60 4.66 14.38
CA VAL A 131 15.72 5.36 15.35
C VAL A 131 15.77 4.64 16.69
N GLY A 132 15.96 5.40 17.77
CA GLY A 132 16.16 4.90 19.13
C GLY A 132 17.60 4.55 19.49
N GLN A 133 18.52 4.49 18.52
CA GLN A 133 19.95 4.29 18.79
C GLN A 133 20.62 5.59 19.25
N TYR A 134 21.77 5.48 19.91
CA TYR A 134 22.62 6.64 20.16
C TYR A 134 23.19 7.19 18.84
N SER A 135 23.27 8.52 18.75
CA SER A 135 23.65 9.24 17.54
C SER A 135 24.99 8.81 16.94
N SER A 136 25.97 8.48 17.78
CA SER A 136 27.28 8.00 17.33
C SER A 136 27.19 6.64 16.62
N ALA A 137 26.46 5.70 17.17
CA ALA A 137 26.26 4.37 16.57
C ALA A 137 25.45 4.48 15.26
N ALA A 138 24.34 5.22 15.29
CA ALA A 138 23.48 5.49 14.14
C ALA A 138 24.25 6.13 12.98
N LYS A 139 25.07 7.15 13.29
CA LYS A 139 25.91 7.83 12.31
C LYS A 139 26.90 6.86 11.67
N SER A 140 27.68 6.12 12.47
CA SER A 140 28.66 5.16 11.94
C SER A 140 28.00 4.08 11.07
N GLN A 141 26.81 3.59 11.47
CA GLN A 141 26.06 2.59 10.72
C GLN A 141 25.61 3.11 9.35
N LEU A 142 25.12 4.34 9.26
CA LEU A 142 24.68 4.95 8.00
C LEU A 142 25.86 5.35 7.11
N GLU A 143 26.94 5.89 7.68
CA GLU A 143 28.16 6.23 6.92
C GLU A 143 28.80 4.99 6.31
N ALA A 144 28.80 3.84 7.01
CA ALA A 144 29.25 2.57 6.46
C ALA A 144 28.40 2.07 5.26
N GLN A 145 27.17 2.56 5.13
CA GLN A 145 26.26 2.29 4.00
C GLN A 145 26.34 3.35 2.89
N GLY A 146 27.28 4.31 3.01
CA GLY A 146 27.51 5.34 1.99
C GLY A 146 26.66 6.59 2.14
N TYR A 147 26.01 6.80 3.29
CA TYR A 147 25.28 8.05 3.55
C TYR A 147 26.22 9.15 4.10
N VAL A 148 25.90 10.38 3.77
CA VAL A 148 26.47 11.58 4.43
C VAL A 148 25.51 11.97 5.54
N VAL A 149 25.97 11.92 6.80
CA VAL A 149 25.11 12.11 7.96
C VAL A 149 25.33 13.46 8.63
N THR A 150 24.25 14.23 8.75
CA THR A 150 24.19 15.47 9.54
C THR A 150 23.40 15.23 10.83
N LEU A 151 23.77 15.90 11.90
CA LEU A 151 23.09 15.81 13.20
C LEU A 151 22.34 17.11 13.48
N ASN A 152 21.09 17.00 13.92
CA ASN A 152 20.26 18.12 14.33
C ASN A 152 19.67 17.81 15.72
N THR A 153 19.84 18.71 16.68
CA THR A 153 19.27 18.53 18.03
C THR A 153 17.85 19.06 18.07
N VAL A 154 16.92 18.24 18.57
CA VAL A 154 15.50 18.56 18.66
C VAL A 154 14.95 18.21 20.04
N TYR A 155 13.78 18.74 20.37
CA TYR A 155 13.05 18.35 21.58
C TYR A 155 12.76 16.85 21.56
N GLY A 156 13.20 16.13 22.60
CA GLY A 156 13.22 14.67 22.64
C GLY A 156 11.89 14.01 23.06
N ALA A 157 10.91 14.79 23.56
CA ALA A 157 9.60 14.29 24.01
C ALA A 157 9.69 13.05 24.93
N GLY A 158 10.67 13.00 25.83
CA GLY A 158 10.91 11.89 26.75
C GLY A 158 11.94 10.86 26.29
N ALA A 159 12.50 10.99 25.09
CA ALA A 159 13.62 10.14 24.66
C ALA A 159 14.92 10.54 25.37
N PRO A 160 15.80 9.59 25.71
CA PRO A 160 17.09 9.91 26.33
C PRO A 160 17.95 10.86 25.47
N ALA A 161 18.68 11.76 26.12
CA ALA A 161 19.58 12.67 25.41
C ALA A 161 20.57 11.91 24.51
N GLY A 162 20.80 12.42 23.32
CA GLY A 162 21.73 11.82 22.35
C GLY A 162 21.19 10.66 21.53
N THR A 163 19.92 10.26 21.73
CA THR A 163 19.28 9.22 20.91
C THR A 163 18.61 9.80 19.69
N VAL A 164 18.56 9.00 18.60
CA VAL A 164 17.91 9.38 17.34
C VAL A 164 16.39 9.28 17.50
N VAL A 165 15.67 10.38 17.36
CA VAL A 165 14.20 10.42 17.38
C VAL A 165 13.61 10.30 15.97
N SER A 166 14.35 10.74 14.95
CA SER A 166 13.98 10.51 13.57
C SER A 166 15.18 10.63 12.64
N ALA A 167 15.10 9.95 11.48
CA ALA A 167 16.09 10.03 10.41
C ALA A 167 15.39 10.44 9.11
N ILE A 168 15.84 11.51 8.49
CA ILE A 168 15.23 12.11 7.29
C ILE A 168 16.28 12.14 6.18
N GLN A 169 15.93 11.59 5.02
CA GLN A 169 16.77 11.70 3.83
C GLN A 169 16.36 12.93 3.02
N ASP A 170 17.33 13.78 2.69
CA ASP A 170 17.13 15.01 1.93
C ASP A 170 17.07 14.70 0.42
N GLY A 171 15.87 14.46 -0.08
CA GLY A 171 15.62 14.20 -1.50
C GLY A 171 16.25 12.90 -2.02
N PRO A 172 16.64 12.83 -3.31
CA PRO A 172 17.27 11.65 -3.91
C PRO A 172 18.75 11.48 -3.51
N ASN A 173 19.31 12.41 -2.74
CA ASN A 173 20.70 12.46 -2.34
C ASN A 173 21.03 11.42 -1.27
N THR A 174 22.32 11.18 -1.05
CA THR A 174 22.84 10.32 0.02
C THR A 174 22.92 11.02 1.37
N THR A 175 22.48 12.28 1.48
CA THR A 175 22.51 13.06 2.74
C THR A 175 21.32 12.66 3.61
N VAL A 176 21.60 12.39 4.89
CA VAL A 176 20.61 12.04 5.92
C VAL A 176 20.80 12.97 7.11
N THR A 177 19.71 13.57 7.56
CA THR A 177 19.66 14.31 8.81
C THR A 177 19.11 13.43 9.92
N LEU A 178 19.91 13.19 10.97
CA LEU A 178 19.48 12.55 12.20
C LEU A 178 19.03 13.61 13.19
N ASN A 179 17.77 13.61 13.56
CA ASN A 179 17.24 14.41 14.65
C ASN A 179 17.52 13.70 15.97
N ILE A 180 18.26 14.37 16.85
CA ILE A 180 18.79 13.82 18.09
C ILE A 180 18.05 14.46 19.27
N SER A 181 17.58 13.65 20.21
CA SER A 181 16.95 14.11 21.44
C SER A 181 17.90 15.00 22.27
N ASP A 182 17.40 16.13 22.72
CA ASP A 182 18.05 16.98 23.74
C ASP A 182 17.91 16.44 25.17
N GLY A 183 17.10 15.38 25.36
CA GLY A 183 16.77 14.77 26.65
C GLY A 183 15.66 15.48 27.42
N ALA A 184 15.08 16.55 26.88
CA ALA A 184 14.00 17.26 27.55
C ALA A 184 12.74 16.39 27.60
N GLY A 185 12.07 16.39 28.77
CA GLY A 185 10.91 15.56 29.03
C GLY A 185 11.21 14.09 29.34
N ALA A 186 12.48 13.66 29.37
CA ALA A 186 12.85 12.33 29.85
C ALA A 186 12.61 12.24 31.37
N PRO A 187 12.13 11.10 31.89
CA PRO A 187 12.04 10.90 33.33
C PRO A 187 13.44 11.01 33.96
N SER A 188 13.55 11.76 35.08
CA SER A 188 14.78 11.81 35.85
C SER A 188 15.16 10.41 36.28
N ALA A 189 16.38 9.97 36.01
CA ALA A 189 16.89 8.72 36.57
C ALA A 189 16.96 8.88 38.08
N SER A 190 16.14 8.13 38.80
CA SER A 190 16.13 8.04 40.26
C SER A 190 17.13 7.01 40.74
#